data_3869408d48c8bee5dc86d12a92861f51
#
_entry.id   3869408d48c8bee5dc86d12a92861f51
#
_cell.length_a   1.000
_cell.length_b   1.000
_cell.length_c   1.000
_cell.angle_alpha   90.00
_cell.angle_beta   90.00
_cell.angle_gamma   90.00
#
_symmetry.space_group_name_H-M   'P 1'
#
loop_
_entity.id
_entity.type
_entity.pdbx_description
1 polymer ?
#
loop_
_entity_poly.entity_id
_entity_poly.type
_entity_poly.pdbx_seq_one_letter_code
_entity_poly.pdbx_strand_id
1 'polypeptide(L)'
;PESEIMCVIKADGYGHGAIFLAREYERLGVKRFAVSNIEEAMQLREHGIKSPILILGFTPADLAKVLADNNISQAVLSEEYAEELSKYAQRDSVTVKAHIALDTGMSRIGFMYQNIDRDFASIDTIERVCKLPSLDFEGIFTHFFVSDEAEEGKEDTLCQYKCFDDAIAKLS
;
A
#
# COMPACT_ATOMS: atom_id res chain seq x y z
N PRO A 1 15.61 -11.40 12.43
CA PRO A 1 14.42 -11.61 11.61
C PRO A 1 14.70 -11.10 10.22
N GLU A 2 14.17 -11.77 9.22
CA GLU A 2 14.32 -11.40 7.80
C GLU A 2 13.35 -10.29 7.38
N SER A 3 12.42 -9.88 8.27
CA SER A 3 11.40 -8.89 8.00
C SER A 3 11.88 -7.47 8.28
N GLU A 4 11.51 -6.53 7.41
CA GLU A 4 11.71 -5.10 7.60
C GLU A 4 10.44 -4.43 8.17
N ILE A 5 10.63 -3.33 8.90
CA ILE A 5 9.53 -2.53 9.44
C ILE A 5 9.23 -1.39 8.47
N MET A 6 7.94 -1.22 8.13
CA MET A 6 7.40 -0.01 7.52
C MET A 6 6.59 0.75 8.57
N CYS A 7 7.04 1.94 8.96
CA CYS A 7 6.35 2.74 9.96
C CYS A 7 5.24 3.57 9.33
N VAL A 8 4.03 3.43 9.84
CA VAL A 8 2.87 4.24 9.44
C VAL A 8 2.88 5.54 10.24
N ILE A 9 3.07 6.68 9.56
CA ILE A 9 3.20 8.01 10.16
C ILE A 9 2.20 9.03 9.58
N LYS A 10 1.05 8.53 9.11
CA LYS A 10 -0.07 9.35 8.63
C LYS A 10 -0.66 10.23 9.73
N ALA A 11 -1.51 11.19 9.37
CA ALA A 11 -2.15 12.14 10.29
C ALA A 11 -1.13 12.84 11.21
N ASP A 12 -0.07 13.38 10.57
CA ASP A 12 1.06 14.01 11.27
C ASP A 12 1.68 13.10 12.35
N GLY A 13 1.93 11.82 11.99
CA GLY A 13 2.43 10.83 12.94
C GLY A 13 1.48 10.58 14.11
N TYR A 14 0.16 10.53 13.81
CA TYR A 14 -0.90 10.44 14.82
C TYR A 14 -0.84 11.58 15.85
N GLY A 15 -0.45 12.79 15.40
CA GLY A 15 -0.32 13.97 16.22
C GLY A 15 1.04 14.12 16.93
N HIS A 16 2.01 13.23 16.69
CA HIS A 16 3.35 13.30 17.27
C HIS A 16 4.36 14.08 16.41
N GLY A 17 3.96 14.51 15.20
CA GLY A 17 4.82 15.19 14.25
C GLY A 17 5.52 14.21 13.28
N ALA A 18 4.96 14.02 12.08
CA ALA A 18 5.44 13.05 11.10
C ALA A 18 6.91 13.26 10.70
N ILE A 19 7.33 14.51 10.53
CA ILE A 19 8.71 14.86 10.15
C ILE A 19 9.70 14.45 11.25
N PHE A 20 9.34 14.75 12.51
CA PHE A 20 10.18 14.40 13.66
C PHE A 20 10.29 12.88 13.79
N LEU A 21 9.15 12.17 13.72
CA LEU A 21 9.14 10.72 13.79
C LEU A 21 9.93 10.08 12.65
N ALA A 22 9.75 10.55 11.41
CA ALA A 22 10.46 10.01 10.25
C ALA A 22 11.99 10.10 10.44
N ARG A 23 12.51 11.26 10.87
CA ARG A 23 13.94 11.46 11.11
C ARG A 23 14.46 10.55 12.22
N GLU A 24 13.71 10.44 13.32
CA GLU A 24 14.12 9.58 14.43
C GLU A 24 14.07 8.10 14.05
N TYR A 25 13.06 7.68 13.30
CA TYR A 25 12.96 6.31 12.81
C TYR A 25 14.06 5.97 11.78
N GLU A 26 14.42 6.90 10.86
CA GLU A 26 15.58 6.71 9.98
C GLU A 26 16.88 6.54 10.80
N ARG A 27 17.07 7.33 11.86
CA ARG A 27 18.20 7.19 12.77
C ARG A 27 18.25 5.84 13.47
N LEU A 28 17.08 5.25 13.77
CA LEU A 28 16.92 3.92 14.38
C LEU A 28 16.98 2.76 13.36
N GLY A 29 17.16 3.07 12.08
CA GLY A 29 17.31 2.06 11.03
C GLY A 29 16.02 1.64 10.32
N VAL A 30 14.89 2.32 10.57
CA VAL A 30 13.67 2.11 9.78
C VAL A 30 13.91 2.65 8.37
N LYS A 31 13.52 1.85 7.38
CA LYS A 31 13.82 2.15 5.98
C LYS A 31 12.60 2.52 5.13
N ARG A 32 11.40 2.36 5.63
CA ARG A 32 10.16 2.55 4.87
C ARG A 32 9.10 3.26 5.71
N PHE A 33 8.31 4.11 5.07
CA PHE A 33 7.19 4.81 5.71
C PHE A 33 5.89 4.59 4.93
N ALA A 34 4.76 4.72 5.63
CA ALA A 34 3.46 4.77 5.01
C ALA A 34 2.65 5.96 5.53
N VAL A 35 1.92 6.59 4.61
CA VAL A 35 1.10 7.78 4.87
C VAL A 35 -0.28 7.62 4.24
N SER A 36 -1.23 8.54 4.50
CA SER A 36 -2.58 8.41 3.97
C SER A 36 -2.80 9.04 2.60
N ASN A 37 -2.07 10.11 2.24
CA ASN A 37 -2.31 10.88 1.02
C ASN A 37 -1.03 11.51 0.46
N ILE A 38 -1.16 12.14 -0.71
CA ILE A 38 -0.04 12.74 -1.43
C ILE A 38 0.54 13.96 -0.69
N GLU A 39 -0.28 14.74 0.00
CA GLU A 39 0.15 15.92 0.73
C GLU A 39 1.10 15.54 1.87
N GLU A 40 0.77 14.50 2.64
CA GLU A 40 1.63 13.97 3.70
C GLU A 40 2.95 13.43 3.12
N ALA A 41 2.91 12.72 2.00
CA ALA A 41 4.11 12.22 1.34
C ALA A 41 5.00 13.35 0.85
N MET A 42 4.43 14.36 0.21
CA MET A 42 5.19 15.53 -0.27
C MET A 42 5.77 16.34 0.87
N GLN A 43 5.05 16.52 1.97
CA GLN A 43 5.57 17.17 3.17
C GLN A 43 6.85 16.48 3.69
N LEU A 44 6.88 15.16 3.73
CA LEU A 44 8.08 14.41 4.12
C LEU A 44 9.22 14.64 3.12
N ARG A 45 8.94 14.65 1.81
CA ARG A 45 9.96 14.91 0.77
C ARG A 45 10.54 16.31 0.87
N GLU A 46 9.71 17.34 1.06
CA GLU A 46 10.13 18.74 1.25
C GLU A 46 11.05 18.92 2.46
N HIS A 47 10.89 18.08 3.50
CA HIS A 47 11.73 18.08 4.69
C HIS A 47 12.93 17.12 4.62
N GLY A 48 13.21 16.59 3.42
CA GLY A 48 14.43 15.84 3.12
C GLY A 48 14.40 14.35 3.48
N ILE A 49 13.23 13.79 3.82
CA ILE A 49 13.09 12.34 4.02
C ILE A 49 13.23 11.64 2.65
N LYS A 50 14.19 10.71 2.55
CA LYS A 50 14.54 10.00 1.31
C LYS A 50 14.06 8.55 1.27
N SER A 51 13.74 7.99 2.42
CA SER A 51 13.21 6.62 2.54
C SER A 51 11.99 6.41 1.67
N PRO A 52 11.77 5.21 1.08
CA PRO A 52 10.56 4.88 0.35
C PRO A 52 9.29 5.19 1.16
N ILE A 53 8.30 5.77 0.50
CA ILE A 53 7.00 6.14 1.10
C ILE A 53 5.90 5.46 0.30
N LEU A 54 5.00 4.77 1.01
CA LEU A 54 3.78 4.20 0.44
C LEU A 54 2.57 5.06 0.85
N ILE A 55 1.79 5.51 -0.12
CA ILE A 55 0.47 6.11 0.13
C ILE A 55 -0.55 4.98 0.23
N LEU A 56 -1.23 4.89 1.39
CA LEU A 56 -2.22 3.85 1.68
C LEU A 56 -3.62 4.17 1.15
N GLY A 57 -3.91 5.45 0.91
CA GLY A 57 -5.19 5.92 0.42
C GLY A 57 -5.18 6.23 -1.09
N PHE A 58 -6.21 6.91 -1.53
CA PHE A 58 -6.38 7.31 -2.92
C PHE A 58 -5.54 8.55 -3.25
N THR A 59 -4.93 8.53 -4.44
CA THR A 59 -4.30 9.69 -5.07
C THR A 59 -4.91 9.85 -6.48
N PRO A 60 -5.33 11.06 -6.91
CA PRO A 60 -5.77 11.27 -8.28
C PRO A 60 -4.73 10.76 -9.31
N ALA A 61 -5.19 10.00 -10.29
CA ALA A 61 -4.30 9.31 -11.23
C ALA A 61 -3.48 10.28 -12.12
N ASP A 62 -3.96 11.50 -12.33
CA ASP A 62 -3.25 12.56 -13.04
C ASP A 62 -2.00 13.07 -12.32
N LEU A 63 -1.81 12.69 -11.05
CA LEU A 63 -0.60 12.91 -10.27
C LEU A 63 0.47 11.80 -10.45
N ALA A 64 0.30 10.89 -11.41
CA ALA A 64 1.26 9.81 -11.70
C ALA A 64 2.71 10.31 -11.82
N LYS A 65 2.90 11.44 -12.51
CA LYS A 65 4.22 12.06 -12.65
C LYS A 65 4.79 12.53 -11.30
N VAL A 66 3.96 13.10 -10.44
CA VAL A 66 4.37 13.55 -9.09
C VAL A 66 4.81 12.37 -8.25
N LEU A 67 4.06 11.27 -8.27
CA LEU A 67 4.42 10.03 -7.56
C LEU A 67 5.78 9.50 -8.02
N ALA A 68 5.97 9.38 -9.33
CA ALA A 68 7.19 8.84 -9.92
C ALA A 68 8.42 9.73 -9.64
N ASP A 69 8.31 11.03 -9.90
CA ASP A 69 9.42 12.00 -9.72
C ASP A 69 9.89 12.09 -8.27
N ASN A 70 9.00 11.80 -7.32
CA ASN A 70 9.30 11.85 -5.89
C ASN A 70 9.56 10.48 -5.26
N ASN A 71 9.64 9.40 -6.07
CA ASN A 71 9.83 8.03 -5.58
C ASN A 71 8.83 7.66 -4.47
N ILE A 72 7.55 7.89 -4.74
CA ILE A 72 6.42 7.58 -3.86
C ILE A 72 5.65 6.43 -4.47
N SER A 73 5.45 5.35 -3.69
CA SER A 73 4.65 4.18 -4.09
C SER A 73 3.17 4.43 -3.76
N GLN A 74 2.28 3.98 -4.63
CA GLN A 74 0.85 4.15 -4.51
C GLN A 74 0.14 2.83 -4.24
N ALA A 75 -0.77 2.80 -3.26
CA ALA A 75 -1.69 1.68 -3.10
C ALA A 75 -2.71 1.64 -4.24
N VAL A 76 -2.80 0.51 -4.93
CA VAL A 76 -3.80 0.24 -5.95
C VAL A 76 -4.98 -0.45 -5.30
N LEU A 77 -6.15 0.21 -5.37
CA LEU A 77 -7.34 -0.12 -4.60
C LEU A 77 -8.41 -0.83 -5.43
N SER A 78 -8.36 -0.71 -6.76
CA SER A 78 -9.26 -1.37 -7.72
C SER A 78 -8.63 -1.48 -9.10
N GLU A 79 -9.23 -2.29 -9.98
CA GLU A 79 -8.82 -2.45 -11.38
C GLU A 79 -8.96 -1.12 -12.15
N GLU A 80 -10.09 -0.44 -11.98
CA GLU A 80 -10.36 0.83 -12.67
C GLU A 80 -9.34 1.89 -12.30
N TYR A 81 -8.96 1.97 -11.03
CA TYR A 81 -7.93 2.89 -10.58
C TYR A 81 -6.55 2.53 -11.16
N ALA A 82 -6.21 1.25 -11.22
CA ALA A 82 -4.95 0.80 -11.80
C ALA A 82 -4.86 1.16 -13.29
N GLU A 83 -5.93 0.95 -14.05
CA GLU A 83 -6.01 1.29 -15.47
C GLU A 83 -5.85 2.79 -15.70
N GLU A 84 -6.53 3.60 -14.89
CA GLU A 84 -6.43 5.05 -14.96
C GLU A 84 -5.01 5.53 -14.63
N LEU A 85 -4.42 5.04 -13.53
CA LEU A 85 -3.05 5.38 -13.13
C LEU A 85 -2.03 4.98 -14.21
N SER A 86 -2.16 3.77 -14.77
CA SER A 86 -1.32 3.29 -15.87
C SER A 86 -1.41 4.20 -17.09
N LYS A 87 -2.62 4.62 -17.48
CA LYS A 87 -2.86 5.55 -18.60
C LYS A 87 -2.16 6.90 -18.40
N TYR A 88 -2.25 7.47 -17.22
CA TYR A 88 -1.58 8.75 -16.93
C TYR A 88 -0.06 8.59 -16.85
N ALA A 89 0.43 7.49 -16.26
CA ALA A 89 1.85 7.18 -16.23
C ALA A 89 2.45 7.02 -17.64
N GLN A 90 1.74 6.34 -18.55
CA GLN A 90 2.14 6.24 -19.97
C GLN A 90 2.15 7.60 -20.66
N ARG A 91 1.09 8.41 -20.48
CA ARG A 91 1.00 9.77 -21.04
C ARG A 91 2.21 10.61 -20.65
N ASP A 92 2.62 10.52 -19.40
CA ASP A 92 3.71 11.32 -18.84
C ASP A 92 5.08 10.64 -18.98
N SER A 93 5.14 9.46 -19.62
CA SER A 93 6.35 8.67 -19.84
C SER A 93 7.11 8.36 -18.55
N VAL A 94 6.39 8.03 -17.48
CA VAL A 94 6.94 7.64 -16.18
C VAL A 94 6.48 6.24 -15.78
N THR A 95 7.16 5.64 -14.80
CA THR A 95 6.71 4.41 -14.14
C THR A 95 6.40 4.70 -12.68
N VAL A 96 5.19 4.35 -12.24
CA VAL A 96 4.75 4.52 -10.87
C VAL A 96 4.94 3.22 -10.10
N LYS A 97 5.61 3.29 -8.97
CA LYS A 97 5.71 2.18 -8.03
C LYS A 97 4.37 1.96 -7.32
N ALA A 98 3.97 0.72 -7.20
CA ALA A 98 2.64 0.39 -6.71
C ALA A 98 2.64 -0.80 -5.75
N HIS A 99 1.65 -0.83 -4.87
CA HIS A 99 1.34 -1.98 -4.03
C HIS A 99 -0.14 -2.34 -4.17
N ILE A 100 -0.46 -3.61 -4.30
CA ILE A 100 -1.84 -4.09 -4.25
C ILE A 100 -2.36 -3.96 -2.81
N ALA A 101 -3.51 -3.33 -2.63
CA ALA A 101 -4.26 -3.38 -1.38
C ALA A 101 -5.27 -4.53 -1.43
N LEU A 102 -5.08 -5.54 -0.59
CA LEU A 102 -5.97 -6.69 -0.51
C LEU A 102 -6.91 -6.54 0.70
N ASP A 103 -8.21 -6.61 0.46
CA ASP A 103 -9.20 -6.61 1.54
C ASP A 103 -9.52 -8.04 1.96
N THR A 104 -8.89 -8.46 3.06
CA THR A 104 -9.09 -9.80 3.64
C THR A 104 -10.12 -9.85 4.76
N GLY A 105 -10.88 -8.74 4.99
CA GLY A 105 -11.92 -8.71 6.01
C GLY A 105 -12.20 -7.34 6.62
N MET A 106 -11.36 -6.31 6.35
CA MET A 106 -11.60 -4.95 6.83
C MET A 106 -12.83 -4.30 6.18
N SER A 107 -13.23 -4.75 4.97
CA SER A 107 -14.41 -4.29 4.20
C SER A 107 -14.44 -2.77 3.99
N ARG A 108 -13.29 -2.19 3.66
CA ARG A 108 -13.15 -0.75 3.50
C ARG A 108 -12.64 -0.35 2.10
N ILE A 109 -11.50 -0.84 1.68
CA ILE A 109 -10.85 -0.57 0.39
C ILE A 109 -9.96 -1.74 -0.01
N GLY A 110 -9.77 -1.91 -1.31
CA GLY A 110 -8.89 -2.92 -1.88
C GLY A 110 -9.62 -4.01 -2.64
N PHE A 111 -8.86 -4.90 -3.26
CA PHE A 111 -9.39 -6.08 -3.93
C PHE A 111 -9.93 -7.06 -2.89
N MET A 112 -11.22 -7.38 -2.98
CA MET A 112 -11.90 -8.23 -2.00
C MET A 112 -11.42 -9.68 -2.11
N TYR A 113 -10.81 -10.19 -1.03
CA TYR A 113 -10.42 -11.60 -0.89
C TYR A 113 -10.63 -12.08 0.55
N GLN A 114 -11.91 -12.18 0.93
CA GLN A 114 -12.34 -12.50 2.29
C GLN A 114 -12.74 -13.97 2.45
N ASN A 115 -12.84 -14.70 1.35
CA ASN A 115 -13.19 -16.12 1.31
C ASN A 115 -12.45 -16.82 0.16
N ILE A 116 -11.55 -17.75 0.51
CA ILE A 116 -10.69 -18.47 -0.43
C ILE A 116 -11.43 -19.35 -1.44
N ASP A 117 -12.65 -19.79 -1.09
CA ASP A 117 -13.48 -20.66 -1.93
C ASP A 117 -14.42 -19.87 -2.87
N ARG A 118 -14.58 -18.57 -2.63
CA ARG A 118 -15.55 -17.74 -3.37
C ARG A 118 -14.92 -16.60 -4.13
N ASP A 119 -13.90 -15.95 -3.55
CA ASP A 119 -13.42 -14.65 -4.05
C ASP A 119 -12.21 -14.81 -5.02
N PHE A 120 -12.02 -15.99 -5.60
CA PHE A 120 -10.90 -16.30 -6.49
C PHE A 120 -10.83 -15.42 -7.74
N ALA A 121 -11.96 -14.86 -8.21
CA ALA A 121 -11.98 -13.92 -9.34
C ALA A 121 -11.13 -12.66 -9.09
N SER A 122 -10.92 -12.29 -7.83
CA SER A 122 -10.04 -11.17 -7.46
C SER A 122 -8.57 -11.48 -7.78
N ILE A 123 -8.15 -12.72 -7.69
CA ILE A 123 -6.78 -13.15 -8.06
C ILE A 123 -6.54 -12.92 -9.55
N ASP A 124 -7.47 -13.39 -10.42
CA ASP A 124 -7.38 -13.17 -11.86
C ASP A 124 -7.34 -11.67 -12.21
N THR A 125 -8.10 -10.86 -11.47
CA THR A 125 -8.11 -9.41 -11.63
C THR A 125 -6.76 -8.80 -11.24
N ILE A 126 -6.21 -9.19 -10.09
CA ILE A 126 -4.89 -8.72 -9.64
C ILE A 126 -3.80 -9.11 -10.62
N GLU A 127 -3.84 -10.33 -11.16
CA GLU A 127 -2.88 -10.75 -12.20
C GLU A 127 -2.95 -9.89 -13.47
N ARG A 128 -4.14 -9.47 -13.90
CA ARG A 128 -4.31 -8.55 -15.03
C ARG A 128 -3.75 -7.16 -14.69
N VAL A 129 -4.08 -6.66 -13.51
CA VAL A 129 -3.59 -5.37 -13.00
C VAL A 129 -2.07 -5.33 -12.93
N CYS A 130 -1.44 -6.39 -12.43
CA CYS A 130 0.03 -6.47 -12.35
C CYS A 130 0.73 -6.49 -13.72
N LYS A 131 0.00 -6.72 -14.83
CA LYS A 131 0.53 -6.68 -16.21
C LYS A 131 0.33 -5.31 -16.88
N LEU A 132 -0.31 -4.35 -16.22
CA LEU A 132 -0.52 -3.02 -16.79
C LEU A 132 0.82 -2.29 -16.99
N PRO A 133 1.00 -1.62 -18.14
CA PRO A 133 2.24 -0.92 -18.45
C PRO A 133 2.43 0.31 -17.55
N SER A 134 3.68 0.70 -17.35
CA SER A 134 4.07 1.88 -16.56
C SER A 134 3.66 1.85 -15.08
N LEU A 135 3.34 0.65 -14.56
CA LEU A 135 3.22 0.37 -13.14
C LEU A 135 4.25 -0.68 -12.74
N ASP A 136 4.94 -0.43 -11.63
CA ASP A 136 5.95 -1.33 -11.04
C ASP A 136 5.44 -1.81 -9.68
N PHE A 137 4.89 -3.02 -9.64
CA PHE A 137 4.30 -3.58 -8.43
C PHE A 137 5.40 -4.15 -7.52
N GLU A 138 5.69 -3.44 -6.42
CA GLU A 138 6.70 -3.79 -5.43
C GLU A 138 6.16 -4.73 -4.33
N GLY A 139 4.84 -4.88 -4.20
CA GLY A 139 4.26 -5.72 -3.14
C GLY A 139 2.73 -5.70 -3.06
N ILE A 140 2.26 -6.44 -2.07
CA ILE A 140 0.85 -6.55 -1.69
C ILE A 140 0.75 -6.40 -0.17
N PHE A 141 -0.31 -5.78 0.32
CA PHE A 141 -0.56 -5.65 1.75
C PHE A 141 -2.04 -5.83 2.09
N THR A 142 -2.31 -6.14 3.33
CA THR A 142 -3.65 -6.12 3.92
C THR A 142 -3.66 -5.35 5.24
N HIS A 143 -4.84 -5.02 5.74
CA HIS A 143 -5.04 -4.37 7.03
C HIS A 143 -5.85 -5.28 7.95
N PHE A 144 -5.24 -5.72 9.04
CA PHE A 144 -5.93 -6.46 10.09
C PHE A 144 -6.78 -5.51 10.92
N PHE A 145 -8.06 -5.83 11.14
CA PHE A 145 -8.99 -4.90 11.79
C PHE A 145 -9.07 -5.05 13.32
N VAL A 146 -8.65 -6.19 13.88
CA VAL A 146 -8.72 -6.51 15.33
C VAL A 146 -7.45 -7.18 15.87
N SER A 147 -6.31 -7.00 15.20
CA SER A 147 -5.05 -7.66 15.63
C SER A 147 -4.51 -7.17 16.98
N ASP A 148 -5.04 -6.06 17.50
CA ASP A 148 -4.73 -5.47 18.79
C ASP A 148 -5.69 -5.92 19.93
N GLU A 149 -6.73 -6.71 19.63
CA GLU A 149 -7.72 -7.19 20.60
C GLU A 149 -7.34 -8.55 21.26
N ALA A 150 -6.05 -8.89 21.28
CA ALA A 150 -5.52 -10.10 21.92
C ALA A 150 -6.31 -11.39 21.59
N GLU A 151 -6.83 -12.13 22.59
CA GLU A 151 -7.53 -13.38 22.35
C GLU A 151 -8.90 -13.20 21.70
N GLU A 152 -9.59 -12.07 21.92
CA GLU A 152 -10.91 -11.79 21.36
C GLU A 152 -10.85 -11.58 19.83
N GLY A 153 -9.81 -10.93 19.33
CA GLY A 153 -9.58 -10.70 17.89
C GLY A 153 -8.80 -11.79 17.16
N LYS A 154 -8.40 -12.85 17.86
CA LYS A 154 -7.47 -13.86 17.33
C LYS A 154 -8.04 -14.68 16.17
N GLU A 155 -9.28 -15.10 16.26
CA GLU A 155 -9.92 -15.91 15.20
C GLU A 155 -10.07 -15.11 13.91
N ASP A 156 -10.55 -13.88 13.99
CA ASP A 156 -10.72 -12.97 12.87
C ASP A 156 -9.36 -12.62 12.24
N THR A 157 -8.35 -12.32 13.06
CA THR A 157 -6.99 -12.05 12.58
C THR A 157 -6.40 -13.26 11.85
N LEU A 158 -6.61 -14.48 12.37
CA LEU A 158 -6.16 -15.70 11.71
C LEU A 158 -6.91 -15.99 10.41
N CYS A 159 -8.21 -15.66 10.34
CA CYS A 159 -8.98 -15.73 9.11
C CYS A 159 -8.43 -14.80 8.04
N GLN A 160 -8.19 -13.53 8.38
CA GLN A 160 -7.57 -12.56 7.47
C GLN A 160 -6.19 -13.00 7.01
N TYR A 161 -5.37 -13.50 7.93
CA TYR A 161 -4.02 -14.01 7.61
C TYR A 161 -4.08 -15.19 6.62
N LYS A 162 -5.00 -16.15 6.80
CA LYS A 162 -5.16 -17.27 5.87
C LYS A 162 -5.56 -16.81 4.48
N CYS A 163 -6.48 -15.84 4.36
CA CYS A 163 -6.84 -15.25 3.07
C CYS A 163 -5.64 -14.55 2.42
N PHE A 164 -4.86 -13.82 3.19
CA PHE A 164 -3.67 -13.14 2.69
C PHE A 164 -2.59 -14.12 2.21
N ASP A 165 -2.30 -15.15 3.01
CA ASP A 165 -1.31 -16.18 2.68
C ASP A 165 -1.70 -16.97 1.43
N ASP A 166 -2.98 -17.38 1.32
CA ASP A 166 -3.51 -18.07 0.15
C ASP A 166 -3.45 -17.20 -1.12
N ALA A 167 -3.78 -15.89 -1.01
CA ALA A 167 -3.67 -14.97 -2.13
C ALA A 167 -2.21 -14.85 -2.62
N ILE A 168 -1.25 -14.72 -1.70
CA ILE A 168 0.18 -14.68 -2.04
C ILE A 168 0.60 -15.97 -2.75
N ALA A 169 0.19 -17.13 -2.23
CA ALA A 169 0.54 -18.42 -2.83
C ALA A 169 -0.02 -18.58 -4.27
N LYS A 170 -1.16 -17.96 -4.57
CA LYS A 170 -1.77 -17.98 -5.91
C LYS A 170 -1.15 -16.98 -6.88
N LEU A 171 -0.61 -15.87 -6.38
CA LEU A 171 -0.01 -14.80 -7.18
C LEU A 171 1.50 -14.98 -7.41
N SER A 172 2.14 -15.96 -6.76
CA SER A 172 3.57 -16.28 -6.85
C SER A 172 3.82 -17.32 -7.92
#